data_1553120395b554ea564246b83ad6084c
#
_entry.id   1553120395b554ea564246b83ad6084c
#
_cell.length_a   1.000
_cell.length_b   1.000
_cell.length_c   1.000
_cell.angle_alpha   90.00
_cell.angle_beta   90.00
_cell.angle_gamma   90.00
#
_symmetry.space_group_name_H-M   'P 1'
#
loop_
_entity.id
_entity.type
_entity.pdbx_description
1 polymer ?
#
loop_
_entity_poly.entity_id
_entity_poly.type
_entity_poly.pdbx_seq_one_letter_code
_entity_poly.pdbx_strand_id
1 'polypeptide(L)' 'MLRLEVEREDDGRWIAEVVDLPGVQAYGATRQEAIERAKALSLRVLADRLEHGETVPEMGGVFAVLP' A
#
# COMPACT_ATOMS: atom_id res chain seq x y z
N MET A 1 -1.92 -10.70 -1.36
CA MET A 1 -0.67 -9.99 -0.99
C MET A 1 -0.61 -8.65 -1.70
N LEU A 2 -0.27 -7.61 -0.97
CA LEU A 2 -0.08 -6.29 -1.58
C LEU A 2 1.35 -6.16 -2.07
N ARG A 3 1.51 -5.84 -3.35
CA ARG A 3 2.83 -5.74 -3.99
C ARG A 3 3.17 -4.27 -4.19
N LEU A 4 4.40 -3.91 -3.93
CA LEU A 4 4.90 -2.55 -4.08
C LEU A 4 5.96 -2.49 -5.18
N GLU A 5 5.85 -1.49 -6.04
CA GLU A 5 6.90 -1.11 -6.98
C GLU A 5 7.54 0.16 -6.47
N VAL A 6 8.87 0.19 -6.43
CA VAL A 6 9.61 1.28 -5.83
C VAL A 6 10.62 1.81 -6.85
N GLU A 7 10.59 3.11 -7.09
CA GLU A 7 11.49 3.77 -8.03
C GLU A 7 12.09 5.03 -7.41
N ARG A 8 13.26 5.40 -7.90
CA ARG A 8 13.86 6.68 -7.56
C ARG A 8 13.48 7.70 -8.62
N GLU A 9 12.96 8.84 -8.19
CA GLU A 9 12.64 9.95 -9.07
C GLU A 9 13.90 10.74 -9.45
N ASP A 10 13.81 11.49 -10.55
CA ASP A 10 14.94 12.30 -11.04
C ASP A 10 15.41 13.34 -10.03
N ASP A 11 14.52 13.83 -9.18
CA ASP A 11 14.86 14.80 -8.13
C ASP A 11 15.45 14.16 -6.87
N GLY A 12 15.66 12.85 -6.89
CA GLY A 12 16.25 12.11 -5.77
C GLY A 12 15.27 11.56 -4.76
N ARG A 13 14.00 11.92 -4.85
CA ARG A 13 12.96 11.31 -3.98
C ARG A 13 12.69 9.89 -4.44
N TRP A 14 12.14 9.11 -3.54
CA TRP A 14 11.67 7.76 -3.84
C TRP A 14 10.16 7.72 -3.87
N ILE A 15 9.60 6.94 -4.76
CA ILE A 15 8.16 6.69 -4.82
C ILE A 15 7.92 5.19 -4.66
N ALA A 16 6.93 4.84 -3.84
CA ALA A 16 6.45 3.47 -3.72
C ALA A 16 4.99 3.45 -4.14
N GLU A 17 4.66 2.62 -5.12
CA GLU A 17 3.30 2.46 -5.63
C GLU A 17 2.79 1.07 -5.26
N VAL A 18 1.54 1.00 -4.81
CA VAL A 18 0.91 -0.26 -4.48
C VAL A 18 0.19 -0.77 -5.72
N VAL A 19 0.74 -1.81 -6.34
CA VAL A 19 0.23 -2.35 -7.62
C VAL A 19 -1.22 -2.78 -7.52
N ASP A 20 -1.59 -3.40 -6.41
CA ASP A 20 -2.94 -3.96 -6.21
C ASP A 20 -3.98 -2.93 -5.79
N LEU A 21 -3.56 -1.70 -5.53
CA LEU A 21 -4.44 -0.59 -5.14
C LEU A 21 -4.13 0.62 -6.03
N PRO A 22 -4.70 0.68 -7.25
CA PRO A 22 -4.41 1.78 -8.17
C PRO A 22 -4.63 3.16 -7.53
N GLY A 23 -3.66 4.05 -7.72
CA GLY A 23 -3.69 5.39 -7.15
C GLY A 23 -3.12 5.49 -5.73
N VAL A 24 -2.80 4.38 -5.08
CA VAL A 24 -2.18 4.39 -3.76
C VAL A 24 -0.67 4.39 -3.93
N GLN A 25 -0.07 5.53 -3.61
CA GLN A 25 1.38 5.71 -3.72
C GLN A 25 1.86 6.70 -2.66
N ALA A 26 3.14 6.63 -2.33
CA ALA A 26 3.74 7.52 -1.35
C ALA A 26 5.18 7.84 -1.72
N TYR A 27 5.63 9.03 -1.33
CA TYR A 27 7.01 9.47 -1.53
C TYR A 27 7.79 9.41 -0.24
N GLY A 28 9.10 9.33 -0.36
CA GLY A 28 10.01 9.43 0.76
C GLY A 28 11.37 9.94 0.33
N ALA A 29 12.13 10.46 1.27
CA ALA A 29 13.50 10.88 1.04
C ALA A 29 14.45 9.69 0.85
N THR A 30 14.06 8.54 1.41
CA THR A 30 14.78 7.27 1.25
C THR A 30 13.82 6.21 0.72
N ARG A 31 14.40 5.14 0.18
CA ARG A 31 13.63 3.99 -0.30
C ARG A 31 12.77 3.41 0.82
N GLN A 32 13.35 3.21 1.99
CA GLN A 32 12.64 2.64 3.13
C GLN A 32 11.49 3.53 3.60
N GLU A 33 11.71 4.85 3.63
CA GLU A 33 10.65 5.79 4.00
C GLU A 33 9.46 5.73 3.06
N ALA A 34 9.70 5.69 1.75
CA ALA A 34 8.63 5.56 0.76
C ALA A 34 7.85 4.26 0.96
N ILE A 35 8.55 3.15 1.18
CA ILE A 35 7.93 1.84 1.42
C ILE A 35 7.04 1.87 2.67
N GLU A 36 7.55 2.38 3.79
CA GLU A 36 6.80 2.43 5.05
C GLU A 36 5.57 3.32 4.93
N ARG A 37 5.69 4.45 4.25
CA ARG A 37 4.56 5.35 4.00
C ARG A 37 3.51 4.71 3.11
N ALA A 38 3.92 4.00 2.07
CA ALA A 38 3.00 3.30 1.18
C ALA A 38 2.26 2.17 1.91
N LYS A 39 2.94 1.44 2.79
CA LYS A 39 2.32 0.41 3.62
C LYS A 39 1.26 1.02 4.53
N ALA A 40 1.60 2.11 5.23
CA ALA A 40 0.66 2.78 6.13
C ALA A 40 -0.56 3.30 5.38
N LEU A 41 -0.35 3.92 4.22
CA LEU A 41 -1.44 4.42 3.39
C LEU A 41 -2.34 3.27 2.90
N SER A 42 -1.75 2.15 2.49
CA SER A 42 -2.50 0.97 2.05
C SER A 42 -3.44 0.47 3.13
N LEU A 43 -2.96 0.39 4.37
CA LEU A 43 -3.76 -0.09 5.49
C LEU A 43 -4.92 0.86 5.79
N ARG A 44 -4.70 2.17 5.71
CA ARG A 44 -5.77 3.16 5.88
C ARG A 44 -6.83 3.05 4.79
N VAL A 45 -6.41 2.91 3.54
CA VAL A 45 -7.32 2.77 2.40
C VAL A 45 -8.16 1.50 2.54
N LEU A 46 -7.53 0.38 2.90
CA LEU A 46 -8.24 -0.88 3.09
C LEU A 46 -9.21 -0.81 4.26
N ALA A 47 -8.81 -0.21 5.36
CA ALA A 47 -9.68 -0.02 6.51
C ALA A 47 -10.91 0.82 6.13
N ASP A 48 -10.71 1.91 5.41
CA ASP A 48 -11.79 2.78 4.95
C ASP A 48 -12.77 2.01 4.05
N ARG A 49 -12.25 1.26 3.09
CA ARG A 49 -13.11 0.46 2.19
C ARG A 49 -13.93 -0.58 2.95
N LEU A 50 -13.30 -1.30 3.87
CA LEU A 50 -14.00 -2.29 4.69
C LEU A 50 -15.11 -1.65 5.53
N GLU A 51 -14.83 -0.50 6.13
CA GLU A 51 -15.82 0.23 6.94
C GLU A 51 -17.01 0.70 6.12
N HIS A 52 -16.82 0.97 4.84
CA HIS A 52 -17.88 1.40 3.93
C HIS A 52 -18.50 0.24 3.12
N GLY A 53 -18.14 -1.00 3.45
CA GLY A 53 -18.67 -2.17 2.76
C GLY A 53 -18.19 -2.35 1.33
N GLU A 54 -17.10 -1.70 0.95
CA GLU A 54 -16.54 -1.82 -0.40
C GLU A 54 -15.67 -3.07 -0.55
N THR A 55 -15.54 -3.52 -1.79
CA THR A 55 -14.68 -4.66 -2.10
C THR A 55 -13.22 -4.28 -1.93
N VAL A 56 -12.46 -5.16 -1.29
CA VAL A 56 -11.00 -5.01 -1.15
C VAL A 56 -10.29 -6.17 -1.84
N PRO A 57 -9.04 -5.97 -2.29
CA PRO A 57 -8.24 -7.08 -2.84
C PRO A 57 -8.07 -8.17 -1.80
N GLU A 58 -8.02 -9.42 -2.24
CA GLU A 58 -7.72 -10.51 -1.33
C GLU A 58 -6.29 -10.39 -0.84
N MET A 59 -6.13 -10.40 0.47
CA MET A 59 -4.84 -10.29 1.13
C MET A 59 -4.49 -11.64 1.76
N GLY A 60 -4.26 -12.63 0.92
CA GLY A 60 -3.95 -13.97 1.38
C GLY A 60 -2.90 -13.98 2.49
N GLY A 61 -3.24 -14.61 3.62
CA GLY A 61 -2.36 -14.73 4.76
C GLY A 61 -2.39 -13.58 5.76
N VAL A 62 -3.15 -12.51 5.51
CA VAL A 62 -3.27 -11.41 6.49
C VAL A 62 -4.33 -11.75 7.54
N PHE A 63 -5.47 -12.27 7.10
CA PHE A 63 -6.55 -12.64 8.02
C PHE A 63 -7.00 -14.07 7.78
N ALA A 64 -7.37 -14.75 8.85
CA ALA A 64 -8.01 -16.05 8.79
C ALA A 64 -9.19 -16.05 9.74
N VAL A 65 -10.34 -16.48 9.22
CA VAL A 65 -11.54 -16.64 10.06
C VAL A 65 -11.60 -18.09 10.50
N LEU A 66 -11.49 -18.30 11.80
CA LEU A 66 -11.52 -19.65 12.37
C LEU A 66 -12.97 -20.11 12.61
N PRO A 67 -13.23 -21.41 12.45
CA PRO A 67 -14.56 -21.95 12.68
C PRO A 67 -15.00 -21.89 14.14
#